data_596a55677557048ae302dfc64581970d
#
_entry.id   596a55677557048ae302dfc64581970d
#
_cell.length_a   1.000
_cell.length_b   1.000
_cell.length_c   1.000
_cell.angle_alpha   90.00
_cell.angle_beta   90.00
_cell.angle_gamma   90.00
#
_symmetry.space_group_name_H-M   'P 1'
#
loop_
_entity.id
_entity.type
_entity.pdbx_description
1 polymer ?
#
loop_
_entity_poly.entity_id
_entity_poly.type
_entity_poly.pdbx_seq_one_letter_code
_entity_poly.pdbx_strand_id
1 'polypeptide(L)'
;MTNRGVVPFGEQSWEQEAEGVRALVRQVDGARWAIVEYAPGSGRPEFCEVGHEGYVISGEITYEFASGGTIVAKAGEGFVLPTDDLHRGFNHGSEPARLLVIDN
;
A
#
# COMPACT_ATOMS: atom_id res chain seq x y z
N MET A 1 22.80 2.42 -11.33
CA MET A 1 22.17 3.64 -11.85
C MET A 1 20.87 3.28 -12.55
N THR A 2 19.84 4.03 -12.26
CA THR A 2 18.51 3.80 -12.83
C THR A 2 18.45 4.36 -14.25
N ASN A 3 18.00 3.54 -15.18
CA ASN A 3 17.69 4.01 -16.52
C ASN A 3 16.32 4.67 -16.50
N ARG A 4 16.16 5.73 -17.28
CA ARG A 4 14.86 6.36 -17.41
C ARG A 4 13.87 5.45 -18.14
N GLY A 5 12.63 5.45 -17.71
CA GLY A 5 11.61 4.63 -18.32
C GLY A 5 10.25 4.81 -17.66
N VAL A 6 9.31 4.03 -18.13
CA VAL A 6 7.93 4.02 -17.65
C VAL A 6 7.68 2.67 -16.98
N VAL A 7 6.96 2.70 -15.86
CA VAL A 7 6.58 1.49 -15.12
C VAL A 7 5.09 1.24 -15.36
N PRO A 8 4.72 0.38 -16.32
CA PRO A 8 3.32 0.10 -16.62
C PRO A 8 2.73 -0.91 -15.64
N PHE A 9 1.51 -0.69 -15.20
CA PHE A 9 0.77 -1.63 -14.34
C PHE A 9 -0.45 -2.23 -15.03
N GLY A 10 -0.92 -1.63 -16.12
CA GLY A 10 -2.23 -1.90 -16.69
C GLY A 10 -2.45 -3.29 -17.30
N GLU A 11 -1.38 -4.00 -17.65
CA GLU A 11 -1.49 -5.30 -18.31
C GLU A 11 -1.21 -6.49 -17.40
N GLN A 12 -1.05 -6.23 -16.13
CA GLN A 12 -0.73 -7.26 -15.18
C GLN A 12 -1.98 -7.80 -14.51
N SER A 13 -1.97 -9.08 -14.19
CA SER A 13 -3.05 -9.68 -13.39
C SER A 13 -2.92 -9.25 -11.94
N TRP A 14 -4.05 -8.99 -11.31
CA TRP A 14 -4.10 -8.73 -9.88
C TRP A 14 -3.69 -9.96 -9.09
N GLU A 15 -2.89 -9.76 -8.05
CA GLU A 15 -2.53 -10.80 -7.09
C GLU A 15 -3.30 -10.54 -5.80
N GLN A 16 -3.98 -11.55 -5.28
CA GLN A 16 -4.66 -11.43 -4.00
C GLN A 16 -3.64 -11.57 -2.88
N GLU A 17 -3.59 -10.59 -1.97
CA GLU A 17 -2.62 -10.56 -0.88
C GLU A 17 -3.26 -10.82 0.48
N ALA A 18 -4.55 -10.57 0.60
CA ALA A 18 -5.36 -10.87 1.77
C ALA A 18 -6.82 -10.85 1.33
N GLU A 19 -7.74 -11.20 2.20
CA GLU A 19 -9.16 -11.09 1.90
C GLU A 19 -9.52 -9.63 1.64
N GLY A 20 -10.03 -9.35 0.44
CA GLY A 20 -10.39 -7.99 0.03
C GLY A 20 -9.21 -7.08 -0.30
N VAL A 21 -7.99 -7.61 -0.34
CA VAL A 21 -6.77 -6.83 -0.65
C VAL A 21 -6.07 -7.48 -1.83
N ARG A 22 -5.86 -6.70 -2.89
CA ARG A 22 -5.18 -7.18 -4.10
C ARG A 22 -4.16 -6.15 -4.59
N ALA A 23 -3.19 -6.61 -5.35
CA ALA A 23 -2.11 -5.75 -5.82
C ALA A 23 -1.68 -6.07 -7.23
N LEU A 24 -1.22 -5.03 -7.93
CA LEU A 24 -0.45 -5.12 -9.17
C LEU A 24 0.99 -4.80 -8.79
N VAL A 25 1.93 -5.71 -9.04
CA VAL A 25 3.29 -5.59 -8.54
C VAL A 25 4.30 -5.48 -9.68
N ARG A 26 5.26 -4.57 -9.54
CA ARG A 26 6.41 -4.44 -10.45
C ARG A 26 7.70 -4.32 -9.64
N GLN A 27 8.74 -4.96 -10.13
CA GLN A 27 10.08 -4.78 -9.60
C GLN A 27 10.77 -3.67 -10.39
N VAL A 28 11.28 -2.66 -9.69
CA VAL A 28 11.96 -1.51 -10.30
C VAL A 28 13.27 -1.28 -9.57
N ASP A 29 14.38 -1.63 -10.20
CA ASP A 29 15.74 -1.45 -9.63
C ASP A 29 15.86 -1.99 -8.20
N GLY A 30 15.35 -3.18 -7.96
CA GLY A 30 15.42 -3.83 -6.65
C GLY A 30 14.35 -3.38 -5.66
N ALA A 31 13.54 -2.38 -5.99
CA ALA A 31 12.42 -1.97 -5.17
C ALA A 31 11.12 -2.64 -5.67
N ARG A 32 10.22 -2.91 -4.75
CA ARG A 32 8.90 -3.43 -5.09
C ARG A 32 7.91 -2.26 -5.16
N TRP A 33 7.37 -2.03 -6.33
CA TRP A 33 6.30 -1.05 -6.56
C TRP A 33 4.99 -1.81 -6.67
N ALA A 34 3.96 -1.34 -5.97
CA ALA A 34 2.66 -1.98 -6.02
C ALA A 34 1.54 -0.96 -6.08
N ILE A 35 0.55 -1.23 -6.92
CA ILE A 35 -0.75 -0.59 -6.81
C ILE A 35 -1.59 -1.55 -5.97
N VAL A 36 -1.97 -1.13 -4.77
CA VAL A 36 -2.72 -1.95 -3.82
C VAL A 36 -4.14 -1.43 -3.72
N GLU A 37 -5.10 -2.33 -3.77
CA GLU A 37 -6.51 -1.97 -3.61
C GLU A 37 -7.10 -2.71 -2.42
N TYR A 38 -7.68 -1.95 -1.50
CA TYR A 38 -8.38 -2.46 -0.32
C TYR A 38 -9.88 -2.25 -0.53
N ALA A 39 -10.64 -3.34 -0.53
CA ALA A 39 -12.10 -3.23 -0.54
C ALA A 39 -12.59 -2.59 0.77
N PRO A 40 -13.75 -1.93 0.77
CA PRO A 40 -14.32 -1.39 2.01
C PRO A 40 -14.43 -2.48 3.08
N GLY A 41 -14.00 -2.18 4.30
CA GLY A 41 -14.03 -3.12 5.41
C GLY A 41 -12.94 -4.17 5.40
N SER A 42 -11.97 -4.06 4.50
CA SER A 42 -10.88 -5.04 4.37
C SER A 42 -9.57 -4.46 4.88
N GLY A 43 -8.71 -5.34 5.34
CA GLY A 43 -7.38 -4.98 5.82
C GLY A 43 -6.48 -6.19 5.92
N ARG A 44 -5.23 -5.94 6.30
CA ARG A 44 -4.26 -7.02 6.50
C ARG A 44 -4.34 -7.52 7.94
N PRO A 45 -4.42 -8.83 8.14
CA PRO A 45 -4.54 -9.38 9.51
C PRO A 45 -3.24 -9.30 10.30
N GLU A 46 -2.09 -9.27 9.61
CA GLU A 46 -0.79 -9.33 10.26
C GLU A 46 -0.04 -8.01 10.12
N PHE A 47 0.76 -7.68 11.13
CA PHE A 47 1.66 -6.53 11.07
C PHE A 47 2.83 -6.81 10.15
N CYS A 48 3.25 -5.77 9.41
CA CYS A 48 4.38 -5.80 8.51
C CYS A 48 5.53 -4.97 9.09
N GLU A 49 6.76 -5.47 8.97
CA GLU A 49 7.96 -4.76 9.43
C GLU A 49 8.72 -4.06 8.31
N VAL A 50 8.33 -4.28 7.06
CA VAL A 50 8.99 -3.67 5.90
C VAL A 50 8.57 -2.21 5.77
N GLY A 51 9.54 -1.32 5.63
CA GLY A 51 9.27 0.09 5.40
C GLY A 51 8.66 0.34 4.03
N HIS A 52 7.70 1.25 3.98
CA HIS A 52 7.03 1.63 2.74
C HIS A 52 6.94 3.14 2.65
N GLU A 53 6.90 3.62 1.42
CA GLU A 53 6.46 4.97 1.10
C GLU A 53 5.28 4.82 0.15
N GLY A 54 4.31 5.69 0.25
CA GLY A 54 3.14 5.55 -0.59
C GLY A 54 2.39 6.82 -0.84
N TYR A 55 1.40 6.69 -1.70
CA TYR A 55 0.52 7.76 -2.10
C TYR A 55 -0.88 7.20 -2.32
N VAL A 56 -1.89 7.85 -1.73
CA VAL A 56 -3.28 7.41 -1.89
C VAL A 56 -3.85 8.01 -3.17
N ILE A 57 -4.19 7.14 -4.11
CA ILE A 57 -4.75 7.53 -5.40
C ILE A 57 -6.24 7.84 -5.23
N SER A 58 -6.97 6.99 -4.51
CA SER A 58 -8.40 7.17 -4.26
C SER A 58 -8.80 6.48 -2.96
N GLY A 59 -9.87 6.96 -2.33
CA GLY A 59 -10.33 6.45 -1.05
C GLY A 59 -9.48 6.93 0.11
N GLU A 60 -9.41 6.15 1.16
CA GLU A 60 -8.57 6.41 2.32
C GLU A 60 -8.08 5.10 2.93
N ILE A 61 -6.94 5.17 3.60
CA ILE A 61 -6.37 4.03 4.30
C ILE A 61 -5.98 4.43 5.72
N THR A 62 -6.25 3.55 6.67
CA THR A 62 -5.81 3.71 8.05
C THR A 62 -4.68 2.71 8.29
N TYR A 63 -3.55 3.18 8.80
CA TYR A 63 -2.48 2.32 9.26
C TYR A 63 -2.46 2.30 10.78
N GLU A 64 -2.51 1.09 11.32
CA GLU A 64 -2.44 0.81 12.74
C GLU A 64 -1.03 0.34 13.07
N PHE A 65 -0.46 0.85 14.15
CA PHE A 65 0.89 0.47 14.59
C PHE A 65 0.82 -0.44 15.81
N ALA A 66 1.67 -1.48 15.83
CA ALA A 66 1.71 -2.41 16.94
C ALA A 66 2.09 -1.74 18.26
N SER A 67 2.89 -0.67 18.18
CA SER A 67 3.26 0.14 19.36
C SER A 67 2.12 1.03 19.86
N GLY A 68 1.03 1.10 19.12
CA GLY A 68 -0.12 1.95 19.42
C GLY A 68 -0.23 3.14 18.47
N GLY A 69 -1.43 3.65 18.35
CA GLY A 69 -1.71 4.78 17.46
C GLY A 69 -2.03 4.36 16.04
N THR A 70 -2.56 5.31 15.30
CA THR A 70 -2.96 5.15 13.91
C THR A 70 -2.64 6.41 13.13
N ILE A 71 -2.48 6.26 11.81
CA ILE A 71 -2.50 7.38 10.87
C ILE A 71 -3.56 7.10 9.81
N VAL A 72 -4.14 8.15 9.25
CA VAL A 72 -5.10 8.05 8.15
C VAL A 72 -4.58 8.89 7.01
N ALA A 73 -4.42 8.26 5.85
CA ALA A 73 -4.05 8.95 4.62
C ALA A 73 -5.24 8.91 3.65
N LYS A 74 -5.55 10.06 3.07
CA LYS A 74 -6.67 10.24 2.14
C LYS A 74 -6.17 10.49 0.73
N ALA A 75 -7.07 10.39 -0.24
CA ALA A 75 -6.74 10.64 -1.64
C ALA A 75 -5.96 11.95 -1.78
N GLY A 76 -4.86 11.89 -2.50
CA GLY A 76 -3.96 13.03 -2.70
C GLY A 76 -2.86 13.17 -1.66
N GLU A 77 -2.83 12.28 -0.66
CA GLU A 77 -1.82 12.34 0.42
C GLU A 77 -0.82 11.19 0.30
N GLY A 78 0.44 11.53 0.56
CA GLY A 78 1.49 10.53 0.72
C GLY A 78 1.60 10.06 2.17
N PHE A 79 2.28 8.94 2.38
CA PHE A 79 2.55 8.43 3.72
C PHE A 79 3.92 7.75 3.77
N VAL A 80 4.49 7.70 4.96
CA VAL A 80 5.76 7.04 5.20
C VAL A 80 5.58 6.09 6.37
N LEU A 81 6.00 4.84 6.16
CA LEU A 81 5.98 3.80 7.18
C LEU A 81 7.42 3.32 7.37
N PRO A 82 8.10 3.71 8.47
CA PRO A 82 9.49 3.33 8.67
C PRO A 82 9.69 1.82 8.81
N THR A 83 10.84 1.34 8.39
CA THR A 83 11.26 -0.06 8.62
C THR A 83 11.30 -0.33 10.12
N ASP A 84 10.88 -1.53 10.51
CA ASP A 84 10.81 -2.01 11.89
C ASP A 84 9.75 -1.31 12.76
N ASP A 85 8.96 -0.42 12.20
CA ASP A 85 7.79 0.14 12.86
C ASP A 85 6.58 -0.68 12.39
N LEU A 86 6.23 -1.71 13.15
CA LEU A 86 5.23 -2.70 12.77
C LEU A 86 3.87 -2.04 12.53
N HIS A 87 3.33 -2.25 11.35
CA HIS A 87 2.09 -1.61 10.89
C HIS A 87 1.23 -2.56 10.08
N ARG A 88 -0.06 -2.24 9.99
CA ARG A 88 -0.99 -2.91 9.09
C ARG A 88 -2.07 -1.92 8.63
N GLY A 89 -2.47 -2.06 7.36
CA GLY A 89 -3.48 -1.19 6.75
C GLY A 89 -4.88 -1.76 6.83
N PHE A 90 -5.86 -0.87 6.94
CA PHE A 90 -7.27 -1.23 6.93
C PHE A 90 -8.07 -0.11 6.27
N ASN A 91 -9.04 -0.48 5.43
CA ASN A 91 -9.95 0.47 4.81
C ASN A 91 -11.25 0.55 5.63
N HIS A 92 -11.38 1.60 6.42
CA HIS A 92 -12.60 1.89 7.20
C HIS A 92 -13.63 2.70 6.41
N GLY A 93 -13.29 3.11 5.19
CA GLY A 93 -14.19 3.91 4.36
C GLY A 93 -15.26 3.07 3.68
N SER A 94 -16.14 3.74 2.94
CA SER A 94 -17.23 3.11 2.19
C SER A 94 -16.87 2.85 0.72
N GLU A 95 -15.72 3.35 0.27
CA GLU A 95 -15.23 3.19 -1.10
C GLU A 95 -13.94 2.37 -1.11
N PRO A 96 -13.60 1.70 -2.24
CA PRO A 96 -12.30 1.06 -2.35
C PRO A 96 -11.17 2.07 -2.15
N ALA A 97 -10.11 1.66 -1.47
CA ALA A 97 -8.89 2.46 -1.32
C ALA A 97 -7.84 1.93 -2.28
N ARG A 98 -7.28 2.81 -3.10
CA ARG A 98 -6.24 2.46 -4.06
C ARG A 98 -5.00 3.28 -3.77
N LEU A 99 -3.87 2.59 -3.59
CA LEU A 99 -2.61 3.19 -3.17
C LEU A 99 -1.49 2.80 -4.11
N LEU A 100 -0.53 3.71 -4.31
CA LEU A 100 0.80 3.32 -4.79
C LEU A 100 1.67 3.10 -3.56
N VAL A 101 2.33 1.97 -3.47
CA VAL A 101 3.22 1.62 -2.35
C VAL A 101 4.57 1.18 -2.90
N ILE A 102 5.63 1.75 -2.36
CA ILE A 102 7.00 1.42 -2.74
C ILE A 102 7.69 0.87 -1.49
N ASP A 103 8.14 -0.37 -1.56
CA ASP A 103 8.86 -1.02 -0.46
C ASP A 103 10.35 -0.62 -0.52
N ASN A 104 10.86 -0.28 0.61
CA ASN A 104 12.27 0.07 0.74
C ASN A 104 13.16 -1.15 0.94
#